data_ccb704cd2f6f4be098ee696520ad0eba
#
_entry.id   ccb704cd2f6f4be098ee696520ad0eba
#
_cell.length_a   1.000
_cell.length_b   1.000
_cell.length_c   1.000
_cell.angle_alpha   90.00
_cell.angle_beta   90.00
_cell.angle_gamma   90.00
#
_symmetry.space_group_name_H-M   'P 1'
#
loop_
_entity.id
_entity.type
_entity.pdbx_description
1 polymer ?
#
loop_
_entity_poly.entity_id
_entity_poly.type
_entity_poly.pdbx_seq_one_letter_code
_entity_poly.pdbx_strand_id
1 'polypeptide(L)'
;MRHRICIVPPSPDLAGVRILIRAIELLVIVLMGTVTLLVIAEVALRGLADTSLIVTDELSRYLMVWIAMLAATVLVYEDGHLRTTILPDALPPRAARAVYVVCDLVTLCFLGAVAGASVALIVQMKEQNTITLGVSMLWFYAALPVCATLMFCLTLRTMVLRFTSVDAGVPPP
;
A
#
# COMPACT_ATOMS: atom_id res chain seq x y z
N MET A 1 -31.07 15.73 1.07
CA MET A 1 -30.62 14.93 -0.06
C MET A 1 -30.08 13.62 0.50
N ARG A 2 -30.77 12.48 0.27
CA ARG A 2 -30.35 11.17 0.80
C ARG A 2 -29.36 10.56 -0.19
N HIS A 3 -28.09 10.52 0.18
CA HIS A 3 -27.11 9.69 -0.51
C HIS A 3 -27.54 8.22 -0.36
N ARG A 4 -28.05 7.63 -1.43
CA ARG A 4 -28.19 6.19 -1.54
C ARG A 4 -26.78 5.62 -1.75
N ILE A 5 -26.21 5.08 -0.70
CA ILE A 5 -25.02 4.23 -0.80
C ILE A 5 -25.47 3.01 -1.61
N CYS A 6 -25.17 2.98 -2.89
CA CYS A 6 -25.31 1.79 -3.72
C CYS A 6 -24.27 0.79 -3.27
N ILE A 7 -24.65 -0.11 -2.37
CA ILE A 7 -23.87 -1.30 -2.03
C ILE A 7 -23.91 -2.19 -3.27
N VAL A 8 -22.85 -2.15 -4.07
CA VAL A 8 -22.65 -3.12 -5.15
C VAL A 8 -22.56 -4.50 -4.49
N PRO A 9 -23.40 -5.49 -4.92
CA PRO A 9 -23.34 -6.82 -4.35
C PRO A 9 -21.96 -7.42 -4.57
N PRO A 10 -21.36 -8.06 -3.56
CA PRO A 10 -20.02 -8.62 -3.65
C PRO A 10 -20.02 -9.77 -4.67
N SER A 11 -19.34 -9.57 -5.80
CA SER A 11 -18.96 -10.70 -6.66
C SER A 11 -18.06 -11.66 -5.85
N PRO A 12 -18.14 -12.97 -6.03
CA PRO A 12 -17.40 -13.97 -5.24
C PRO A 12 -15.88 -13.73 -5.24
N ASP A 13 -15.33 -13.12 -6.27
CA ASP A 13 -13.93 -12.74 -6.36
C ASP A 13 -13.51 -11.62 -5.37
N LEU A 14 -14.47 -10.85 -4.86
CA LEU A 14 -14.22 -9.81 -3.86
C LEU A 14 -13.95 -10.37 -2.47
N ALA A 15 -14.40 -11.59 -2.17
CA ALA A 15 -14.17 -12.19 -0.86
C ALA A 15 -12.68 -12.48 -0.61
N GLY A 16 -11.97 -13.02 -1.59
CA GLY A 16 -10.54 -13.31 -1.49
C GLY A 16 -9.69 -12.05 -1.31
N VAL A 17 -9.96 -11.01 -2.11
CA VAL A 17 -9.24 -9.73 -1.99
C VAL A 17 -9.53 -9.07 -0.64
N ARG A 18 -10.76 -9.12 -0.15
CA ARG A 18 -11.14 -8.57 1.15
C ARG A 18 -10.43 -9.29 2.30
N ILE A 19 -10.31 -10.62 2.23
CA ILE A 19 -9.57 -11.40 3.23
C ILE A 19 -8.08 -11.02 3.21
N LEU A 20 -7.50 -10.89 2.03
CA LEU A 20 -6.10 -10.47 1.87
C LEU A 20 -5.86 -9.08 2.48
N ILE A 21 -6.71 -8.10 2.15
CA ILE A 21 -6.59 -6.74 2.69
C ILE A 21 -6.73 -6.73 4.22
N ARG A 22 -7.71 -7.44 4.78
CA ARG A 22 -7.85 -7.56 6.24
C ARG A 22 -6.64 -8.21 6.91
N ALA A 23 -6.03 -9.22 6.26
CA ALA A 23 -4.81 -9.82 6.76
C ALA A 23 -3.64 -8.81 6.75
N ILE A 24 -3.54 -7.98 5.70
CA ILE A 24 -2.55 -6.90 5.63
C ILE A 24 -2.80 -5.84 6.70
N GLU A 25 -4.04 -5.43 6.94
CA GLU A 25 -4.41 -4.50 8.03
C GLU A 25 -3.98 -5.03 9.40
N LEU A 26 -4.32 -6.27 9.69
CA LEU A 26 -3.91 -6.91 10.94
C LEU A 26 -2.38 -6.97 11.08
N LEU A 27 -1.68 -7.30 10.00
CA LEU A 27 -0.22 -7.32 9.97
C LEU A 27 0.35 -5.93 10.26
N VAL A 28 -0.18 -4.88 9.65
CA VAL A 28 0.23 -3.48 9.89
C VAL A 28 0.02 -3.10 11.35
N ILE A 29 -1.13 -3.45 11.95
CA ILE A 29 -1.43 -3.17 13.37
C ILE A 29 -0.41 -3.88 14.28
N VAL A 30 -0.12 -5.16 14.02
CA VAL A 30 0.85 -5.93 14.81
C VAL A 30 2.26 -5.37 14.67
N LEU A 31 2.69 -5.04 13.44
CA LEU A 31 3.99 -4.43 13.20
C LEU A 31 4.12 -3.06 13.88
N MET A 32 3.08 -2.23 13.81
CA MET A 32 3.05 -0.92 14.46
C MET A 32 3.16 -1.05 15.99
N GLY A 33 2.40 -1.99 16.58
CA GLY A 33 2.51 -2.32 18.01
C GLY A 33 3.91 -2.79 18.39
N THR A 34 4.50 -3.64 17.57
CA THR A 34 5.87 -4.16 17.80
C THR A 34 6.90 -3.03 17.78
N VAL A 35 6.86 -2.15 16.76
CA VAL A 35 7.78 -1.00 16.69
C VAL A 35 7.60 -0.08 17.90
N THR A 36 6.36 0.20 18.29
CA THR A 36 6.07 1.03 19.46
C THR A 36 6.66 0.43 20.74
N LEU A 37 6.47 -0.87 20.96
CA LEU A 37 7.03 -1.56 22.12
C LEU A 37 8.57 -1.57 22.11
N LEU A 38 9.18 -1.78 20.94
CA LEU A 38 10.64 -1.75 20.79
C LEU A 38 11.20 -0.37 21.15
N VAL A 39 10.58 0.71 20.66
CA VAL A 39 11.03 2.08 20.95
C VAL A 39 10.84 2.41 22.44
N ILE A 40 9.72 2.03 23.06
CA ILE A 40 9.49 2.24 24.48
C ILE A 40 10.54 1.48 25.31
N ALA A 41 10.81 0.22 24.96
CA ALA A 41 11.80 -0.59 25.65
C ALA A 41 13.22 0.02 25.54
N GLU A 42 13.59 0.52 24.36
CA GLU A 42 14.88 1.18 24.15
C GLU A 42 15.01 2.46 24.98
N VAL A 43 13.98 3.31 24.98
CA VAL A 43 13.98 4.55 25.79
C VAL A 43 14.08 4.22 27.27
N ALA A 44 13.37 3.19 27.75
CA ALA A 44 13.43 2.75 29.13
C ALA A 44 14.82 2.21 29.49
N LEU A 45 15.44 1.38 28.65
CA LEU A 45 16.77 0.84 28.88
C LEU A 45 17.83 1.94 28.89
N ARG A 46 17.74 2.90 27.96
CA ARG A 46 18.64 4.06 27.91
C ARG A 46 18.52 4.93 29.17
N GLY A 47 17.29 5.15 29.64
CA GLY A 47 17.05 5.98 30.82
C GLY A 47 17.40 5.31 32.17
N LEU A 48 17.28 3.99 32.29
CA LEU A 48 17.49 3.24 33.54
C LEU A 48 18.86 2.58 33.61
N ALA A 49 19.42 2.12 32.51
CA ALA A 49 20.63 1.32 32.49
C ALA A 49 21.81 1.98 31.72
N ASP A 50 21.60 3.19 31.22
CA ASP A 50 22.58 3.94 30.39
C ASP A 50 23.15 3.10 29.22
N THR A 51 22.35 2.14 28.72
CA THR A 51 22.72 1.18 27.68
C THR A 51 21.80 1.37 26.47
N SER A 52 22.37 1.50 25.27
CA SER A 52 21.62 1.61 24.01
C SER A 52 21.72 0.31 23.24
N LEU A 53 20.58 -0.19 22.75
CA LEU A 53 20.51 -1.35 21.85
C LEU A 53 20.55 -0.86 20.40
N ILE A 54 21.73 -0.81 19.81
CA ILE A 54 21.94 -0.41 18.39
C ILE A 54 21.07 -1.23 17.44
N VAL A 55 20.80 -2.50 17.79
CA VAL A 55 19.93 -3.42 17.04
C VAL A 55 18.50 -2.91 16.94
N THR A 56 17.97 -2.29 17.99
CA THR A 56 16.58 -1.81 18.04
C THR A 56 16.35 -0.66 17.07
N ASP A 57 17.30 0.27 16.97
CA ASP A 57 17.20 1.41 16.04
C ASP A 57 17.21 0.93 14.57
N GLU A 58 18.09 0.00 14.23
CA GLU A 58 18.17 -0.57 12.89
C GLU A 58 16.89 -1.36 12.54
N LEU A 59 16.43 -2.22 13.43
CA LEU A 59 15.21 -3.03 13.24
C LEU A 59 13.95 -2.17 13.10
N SER A 60 13.80 -1.16 13.96
CA SER A 60 12.65 -0.24 13.90
C SER A 60 12.55 0.49 12.58
N ARG A 61 13.68 0.94 12.03
CA ARG A 61 13.73 1.63 10.73
C ARG A 61 13.26 0.73 9.59
N TYR A 62 13.68 -0.51 9.57
CA TYR A 62 13.26 -1.47 8.54
C TYR A 62 11.79 -1.86 8.67
N LEU A 63 11.30 -2.07 9.89
CA LEU A 63 9.89 -2.35 10.13
C LEU A 63 8.99 -1.20 9.70
N MET A 64 9.43 0.06 9.88
CA MET A 64 8.69 1.23 9.40
C MET A 64 8.52 1.24 7.89
N VAL A 65 9.52 0.78 7.12
CA VAL A 65 9.39 0.66 5.65
C VAL A 65 8.28 -0.34 5.28
N TRP A 66 8.25 -1.50 5.92
CA TRP A 66 7.20 -2.49 5.71
C TRP A 66 5.81 -1.95 6.08
N ILE A 67 5.70 -1.30 7.24
CA ILE A 67 4.44 -0.68 7.70
C ILE A 67 3.94 0.34 6.67
N ALA A 68 4.82 1.26 6.24
CA ALA A 68 4.45 2.29 5.28
C ALA A 68 3.97 1.72 3.94
N MET A 69 4.69 0.73 3.39
CA MET A 69 4.35 0.12 2.10
C MET A 69 3.08 -0.73 2.17
N LEU A 70 2.89 -1.49 3.25
CA LEU A 70 1.67 -2.27 3.46
C LEU A 70 0.46 -1.37 3.69
N ALA A 71 0.60 -0.32 4.51
CA ALA A 71 -0.47 0.66 4.75
C ALA A 71 -0.86 1.40 3.47
N ALA A 72 0.13 1.78 2.63
CA ALA A 72 -0.15 2.37 1.32
C ALA A 72 -0.93 1.40 0.40
N THR A 73 -0.67 0.09 0.47
CA THR A 73 -1.42 -0.91 -0.28
C THR A 73 -2.89 -0.98 0.15
N VAL A 74 -3.16 -0.93 1.46
CA VAL A 74 -4.52 -0.87 2.00
C VAL A 74 -5.22 0.40 1.53
N LEU A 75 -4.54 1.55 1.61
CA LEU A 75 -5.07 2.84 1.19
C LEU A 75 -5.44 2.85 -0.30
N VAL A 76 -4.61 2.28 -1.17
CA VAL A 76 -4.93 2.15 -2.60
C VAL A 76 -6.20 1.33 -2.83
N TYR A 77 -6.44 0.31 -2.00
CA TYR A 77 -7.67 -0.46 -2.08
C TYR A 77 -8.89 0.34 -1.59
N GLU A 78 -8.76 1.08 -0.50
CA GLU A 78 -9.82 1.92 0.06
C GLU A 78 -10.09 3.17 -0.79
N ASP A 79 -9.02 3.84 -1.26
CA ASP A 79 -9.11 5.02 -2.13
C ASP A 79 -9.71 4.71 -3.50
N GLY A 80 -9.78 3.46 -3.90
CA GLY A 80 -10.61 3.04 -5.01
C GLY A 80 -12.10 3.43 -4.82
N HIS A 81 -12.51 3.69 -3.57
CA HIS A 81 -13.84 4.19 -3.21
C HIS A 81 -13.88 5.67 -2.80
N LEU A 82 -12.75 6.24 -2.37
CA LEU A 82 -12.64 7.60 -1.77
C LEU A 82 -11.87 8.60 -2.64
N ARG A 83 -11.70 8.33 -3.94
CA ARG A 83 -11.06 9.31 -4.82
C ARG A 83 -11.73 10.66 -4.67
N THR A 84 -10.91 11.67 -4.48
CA THR A 84 -11.33 13.07 -4.37
C THR A 84 -12.33 13.39 -5.49
N THR A 85 -13.62 13.33 -5.20
CA THR A 85 -14.72 13.56 -6.15
C THR A 85 -14.89 15.05 -6.47
N ILE A 86 -14.19 15.92 -5.73
CA ILE A 86 -14.32 17.38 -5.82
C ILE A 86 -14.12 17.89 -7.25
N LEU A 87 -13.11 17.40 -7.96
CA LEU A 87 -12.80 17.87 -9.31
C LEU A 87 -13.70 17.21 -10.38
N PRO A 88 -13.94 15.89 -10.37
CA PRO A 88 -14.85 15.25 -11.33
C PRO A 88 -16.32 15.64 -11.16
N ASP A 89 -16.78 15.92 -9.92
CA ASP A 89 -18.17 16.32 -9.66
C ASP A 89 -18.52 17.71 -10.25
N ALA A 90 -17.50 18.54 -10.47
CA ALA A 90 -17.66 19.85 -11.13
C ALA A 90 -17.63 19.78 -12.66
N LEU A 91 -17.29 18.63 -13.26
CA LEU A 91 -17.14 18.46 -14.71
C LEU A 91 -18.32 17.69 -15.34
N PRO A 92 -18.58 17.93 -16.64
CA PRO A 92 -19.54 17.11 -17.39
C PRO A 92 -19.09 15.65 -17.44
N PRO A 93 -20.00 14.65 -17.49
CA PRO A 93 -19.70 13.23 -17.28
C PRO A 93 -18.64 12.66 -18.23
N ARG A 94 -18.50 13.23 -19.43
CA ARG A 94 -17.45 12.84 -20.38
C ARG A 94 -16.06 13.29 -19.95
N ALA A 95 -15.95 14.53 -19.45
CA ALA A 95 -14.68 15.07 -18.97
C ALA A 95 -14.26 14.44 -17.64
N ALA A 96 -15.18 14.19 -16.73
CA ALA A 96 -14.94 13.47 -15.49
C ALA A 96 -14.34 12.09 -15.76
N ARG A 97 -14.89 11.33 -16.73
CA ARG A 97 -14.36 10.02 -17.13
C ARG A 97 -12.93 10.12 -17.67
N ALA A 98 -12.64 11.10 -18.51
CA ALA A 98 -11.29 11.29 -19.04
C ALA A 98 -10.28 11.57 -17.92
N VAL A 99 -10.63 12.37 -16.93
CA VAL A 99 -9.79 12.67 -15.77
C VAL A 99 -9.51 11.38 -14.98
N TYR A 100 -10.50 10.54 -14.70
CA TYR A 100 -10.30 9.27 -13.99
C TYR A 100 -9.35 8.33 -14.75
N VAL A 101 -9.53 8.18 -16.06
CA VAL A 101 -8.66 7.32 -16.89
C VAL A 101 -7.22 7.84 -16.90
N VAL A 102 -7.03 9.16 -17.04
CA VAL A 102 -5.69 9.76 -17.01
C VAL A 102 -5.02 9.54 -15.66
N CYS A 103 -5.74 9.76 -14.56
CA CYS A 103 -5.20 9.51 -13.21
C CYS A 103 -4.83 8.05 -13.00
N ASP A 104 -5.67 7.11 -13.43
CA ASP A 104 -5.38 5.68 -13.33
C ASP A 104 -4.15 5.30 -14.16
N LEU A 105 -4.02 5.84 -15.37
CA LEU A 105 -2.88 5.59 -16.24
C LEU A 105 -1.57 6.13 -15.64
N VAL A 106 -1.59 7.36 -15.13
CA VAL A 106 -0.43 7.97 -14.47
C VAL A 106 -0.02 7.14 -13.25
N THR A 107 -0.98 6.71 -12.45
CA THR A 107 -0.72 5.86 -11.27
C THR A 107 -0.11 4.51 -11.68
N LEU A 108 -0.64 3.86 -12.71
CA LEU A 108 -0.09 2.60 -13.23
C LEU A 108 1.34 2.77 -13.78
N CYS A 109 1.60 3.84 -14.55
CA CYS A 109 2.94 4.14 -15.03
C CYS A 109 3.93 4.37 -13.88
N PHE A 110 3.52 5.12 -12.86
CA PHE A 110 4.32 5.37 -11.66
C PHE A 110 4.62 4.07 -10.90
N LEU A 111 3.59 3.27 -10.60
CA LEU A 111 3.75 1.99 -9.89
C LEU A 111 4.60 0.99 -10.67
N GLY A 112 4.44 0.94 -12.00
CA GLY A 112 5.27 0.13 -12.88
C GLY A 112 6.75 0.55 -12.86
N ALA A 113 7.01 1.85 -12.90
CA ALA A 113 8.36 2.38 -12.78
C ALA A 113 8.98 2.09 -11.41
N VAL A 114 8.22 2.26 -10.33
CA VAL A 114 8.67 1.94 -8.96
C VAL A 114 8.95 0.44 -8.81
N ALA A 115 8.08 -0.43 -9.32
CA ALA A 115 8.29 -1.87 -9.29
C ALA A 115 9.56 -2.26 -10.06
N GLY A 116 9.77 -1.73 -11.27
CA GLY A 116 10.97 -1.99 -12.06
C GLY A 116 12.25 -1.50 -11.38
N ALA A 117 12.25 -0.27 -10.86
CA ALA A 117 13.39 0.30 -10.14
C ALA A 117 13.70 -0.49 -8.86
N SER A 118 12.67 -0.99 -8.16
CA SER A 118 12.82 -1.79 -6.95
C SER A 118 13.48 -3.14 -7.22
N VAL A 119 13.19 -3.77 -8.36
CA VAL A 119 13.89 -5.01 -8.76
C VAL A 119 15.37 -4.75 -9.01
N ALA A 120 15.72 -3.67 -9.70
CA ALA A 120 17.11 -3.28 -9.91
C ALA A 120 17.84 -3.01 -8.59
N LEU A 121 17.17 -2.36 -7.63
CA LEU A 121 17.70 -2.10 -6.29
C LEU A 121 17.98 -3.40 -5.54
N ILE A 122 17.09 -4.38 -5.59
CA ILE A 122 17.25 -5.69 -4.95
C ILE A 122 18.49 -6.41 -5.48
N VAL A 123 18.71 -6.39 -6.79
CA VAL A 123 19.88 -7.02 -7.41
C VAL A 123 21.17 -6.41 -6.89
N GLN A 124 21.21 -5.09 -6.69
CA GLN A 124 22.38 -4.38 -6.15
C GLN A 124 22.61 -4.66 -4.66
N MET A 125 21.52 -4.83 -3.88
CA MET A 125 21.59 -5.01 -2.42
C MET A 125 21.75 -6.47 -1.98
N LYS A 126 21.74 -7.42 -2.92
CA LYS A 126 21.77 -8.85 -2.63
C LYS A 126 23.00 -9.31 -1.81
N GLU A 127 24.15 -8.66 -2.01
CA GLU A 127 25.40 -8.99 -1.33
C GLU A 127 25.66 -8.17 -0.08
N GLN A 128 24.78 -7.20 0.23
CA GLN A 128 24.95 -6.36 1.40
C GLN A 128 24.20 -6.95 2.61
N ASN A 129 24.95 -7.07 3.71
CA ASN A 129 24.40 -7.48 5.00
C ASN A 129 24.25 -6.26 5.91
N THR A 130 23.26 -6.30 6.80
CA THR A 130 23.09 -5.31 7.86
C THR A 130 24.29 -5.34 8.80
N ILE A 131 24.73 -4.17 9.24
CA ILE A 131 25.96 -4.02 10.06
C ILE A 131 25.78 -4.66 11.43
N THR A 132 24.56 -4.58 12.00
CA THR A 132 24.31 -5.01 13.38
C THR A 132 23.68 -6.39 13.47
N LEU A 133 22.73 -6.70 12.56
CA LEU A 133 21.98 -7.96 12.57
C LEU A 133 22.65 -9.07 11.76
N GLY A 134 23.56 -8.73 10.84
CA GLY A 134 24.19 -9.71 9.93
C GLY A 134 23.20 -10.35 8.94
N VAL A 135 21.97 -9.84 8.86
CA VAL A 135 20.91 -10.32 7.97
C VAL A 135 21.02 -9.61 6.61
N SER A 136 20.74 -10.32 5.54
CA SER A 136 20.75 -9.72 4.20
C SER A 136 19.75 -8.58 4.09
N MET A 137 20.19 -7.43 3.60
CA MET A 137 19.35 -6.25 3.33
C MET A 137 18.21 -6.55 2.35
N LEU A 138 18.32 -7.61 1.58
CA LEU A 138 17.32 -8.09 0.65
C LEU A 138 15.91 -8.18 1.28
N TRP A 139 15.80 -8.72 2.51
CA TRP A 139 14.53 -8.92 3.19
C TRP A 139 13.81 -7.61 3.50
N PHE A 140 14.57 -6.57 3.78
CA PHE A 140 14.01 -5.26 4.12
C PHE A 140 13.58 -4.49 2.87
N TYR A 141 14.37 -4.56 1.80
CA TYR A 141 14.03 -3.90 0.55
C TYR A 141 13.00 -4.67 -0.29
N ALA A 142 12.74 -5.95 -0.01
CA ALA A 142 11.71 -6.74 -0.66
C ALA A 142 10.28 -6.18 -0.47
N ALA A 143 10.06 -5.36 0.55
CA ALA A 143 8.79 -4.66 0.76
C ALA A 143 8.40 -3.79 -0.44
N LEU A 144 9.37 -3.11 -1.09
CA LEU A 144 9.09 -2.20 -2.20
C LEU A 144 8.49 -2.91 -3.42
N PRO A 145 9.15 -3.93 -4.03
CA PRO A 145 8.59 -4.57 -5.22
C PRO A 145 7.33 -5.38 -4.92
N VAL A 146 7.27 -6.02 -3.74
CA VAL A 146 6.07 -6.79 -3.35
C VAL A 146 4.86 -5.89 -3.24
N CYS A 147 4.94 -4.81 -2.47
CA CYS A 147 3.82 -3.89 -2.30
C CYS A 147 3.53 -3.09 -3.58
N ALA A 148 4.54 -2.64 -4.33
CA ALA A 148 4.33 -1.94 -5.59
C ALA A 148 3.61 -2.81 -6.62
N THR A 149 3.96 -4.09 -6.72
CA THR A 149 3.28 -5.05 -7.61
C THR A 149 1.85 -5.29 -7.14
N LEU A 150 1.62 -5.40 -5.84
CA LEU A 150 0.28 -5.57 -5.28
C LEU A 150 -0.61 -4.36 -5.57
N MET A 151 -0.10 -3.14 -5.33
CA MET A 151 -0.80 -1.90 -5.67
C MET A 151 -1.09 -1.80 -7.17
N PHE A 152 -0.12 -2.17 -8.02
CA PHE A 152 -0.30 -2.19 -9.47
C PHE A 152 -1.46 -3.11 -9.88
N CYS A 153 -1.49 -4.34 -9.35
CA CYS A 153 -2.57 -5.29 -9.62
C CYS A 153 -3.93 -4.78 -9.14
N LEU A 154 -3.99 -4.17 -7.96
CA LEU A 154 -5.23 -3.60 -7.42
C LEU A 154 -5.74 -2.43 -8.26
N THR A 155 -4.86 -1.51 -8.66
CA THR A 155 -5.21 -0.37 -9.53
C THR A 155 -5.65 -0.83 -10.91
N LEU A 156 -4.94 -1.78 -11.51
CA LEU A 156 -5.29 -2.36 -12.80
C LEU A 156 -6.68 -3.02 -12.76
N ARG A 157 -6.94 -3.80 -11.73
CA ARG A 157 -8.25 -4.42 -11.50
C ARG A 157 -9.36 -3.38 -11.40
N THR A 158 -9.16 -2.33 -10.61
CA THR A 158 -10.14 -1.24 -10.44
C THR A 158 -10.42 -0.54 -11.78
N MET A 159 -9.39 -0.29 -12.56
CA MET A 159 -9.49 0.29 -13.90
C MET A 159 -10.32 -0.61 -14.84
N VAL A 160 -10.03 -1.91 -14.89
CA VAL A 160 -10.76 -2.88 -15.73
C VAL A 160 -12.24 -2.95 -15.34
N LEU A 161 -12.55 -3.03 -14.05
CA LEU A 161 -13.93 -3.07 -13.57
C LEU A 161 -14.72 -1.81 -13.94
N ARG A 162 -14.10 -0.64 -13.94
CA ARG A 162 -14.73 0.61 -14.40
C ARG A 162 -15.07 0.58 -15.88
N PHE A 163 -14.17 0.07 -16.73
CA PHE A 163 -14.47 -0.06 -18.15
C PHE A 163 -15.63 -1.03 -18.40
N THR A 164 -15.65 -2.17 -17.71
CA THR A 164 -16.71 -3.18 -17.86
C THR A 164 -18.08 -2.69 -17.36
N SER A 165 -18.12 -1.91 -16.27
CA SER A 165 -19.37 -1.34 -15.73
C SER A 165 -19.99 -0.29 -16.66
N VAL A 166 -19.17 0.40 -17.43
CA VAL A 166 -19.62 1.40 -18.42
C VAL A 166 -20.31 0.76 -19.60
N ASP A 167 -19.81 -0.36 -20.08
CA ASP A 167 -20.43 -1.10 -21.20
C ASP A 167 -21.78 -1.72 -20.80
N ALA A 168 -22.00 -1.98 -19.50
CA ALA A 168 -23.24 -2.48 -18.94
C ALA A 168 -24.32 -1.39 -18.70
N GLY A 169 -24.06 -0.11 -19.02
CA GLY A 169 -25.01 0.98 -18.88
C GLY A 169 -25.33 1.35 -17.40
N VAL A 170 -24.55 0.86 -16.45
CA VAL A 170 -24.67 1.19 -15.03
C VAL A 170 -23.84 2.45 -14.76
N PRO A 171 -24.42 3.50 -14.13
CA PRO A 171 -23.63 4.69 -13.76
C PRO A 171 -22.46 4.27 -12.87
N PRO A 172 -21.26 4.85 -13.06
CA PRO A 172 -20.08 4.51 -12.26
C PRO A 172 -20.37 4.75 -10.78
N PRO A 173 -19.86 3.86 -9.91
CA PRO A 173 -20.00 3.99 -8.46
C PRO A 173 -19.32 5.25 -7.92
#